data_243a3fc62ff398150ef0d64f26f18b7b
#
_entry.id   243a3fc62ff398150ef0d64f26f18b7b
#
_cell.length_a   1.000
_cell.length_b   1.000
_cell.length_c   1.000
_cell.angle_alpha   90.00
_cell.angle_beta   90.00
_cell.angle_gamma   90.00
#
_symmetry.space_group_name_H-M   'P 1'
#
loop_
_entity.id
_entity.type
_entity.pdbx_description
1 polymer ?
#
loop_
_entity_poly.entity_id
_entity_poly.type
_entity_poly.pdbx_seq_one_letter_code
_entity_poly.pdbx_strand_id
1 'polypeptide(L)'
;VYPDWSSVRDSGEKTLRLQVRSQSTLLTGVAVSIDGSNTVDVVFDVVEEKTLPITVTTNYLTIADGYILYGTDVSKETVTLSGPSTELSQVETCTAEVTYSGELDSSVTLATPLRFYTSGGTEVNFEYTELEESSVDVTLQVYKMATLPVNVSFINAPRDFDESVLVYELSRKQLK
;
A
#
# COMPACT_ATOMS: atom_id res chain seq x y z
N VAL A 1 19.04 -37.24 5.50
CA VAL A 1 19.15 -36.61 6.83
C VAL A 1 18.01 -35.64 6.97
N TYR A 2 17.36 -35.60 8.13
CA TYR A 2 16.25 -34.70 8.43
C TYR A 2 16.27 -34.37 9.94
N PRO A 3 15.77 -33.17 10.33
CA PRO A 3 15.63 -32.82 11.73
C PRO A 3 14.53 -33.61 12.42
N ASP A 4 14.69 -33.86 13.72
CA ASP A 4 13.67 -34.45 14.55
C ASP A 4 12.70 -33.39 15.09
N TRP A 5 11.52 -33.32 14.50
CA TRP A 5 10.48 -32.35 14.83
C TRP A 5 9.64 -32.71 16.07
N SER A 6 9.86 -33.87 16.64
CA SER A 6 8.98 -34.42 17.69
C SER A 6 8.94 -33.58 18.98
N SER A 7 9.96 -32.76 19.21
CA SER A 7 10.10 -31.89 20.39
C SER A 7 9.57 -30.46 20.17
N VAL A 8 9.20 -30.09 18.94
CA VAL A 8 8.74 -28.74 18.62
C VAL A 8 7.29 -28.58 19.09
N ARG A 9 7.02 -27.58 19.94
CA ARG A 9 5.70 -27.29 20.52
C ARG A 9 5.32 -25.80 20.42
N ASP A 10 6.29 -24.94 20.30
CA ASP A 10 6.17 -23.48 20.34
C ASP A 10 7.17 -22.81 19.41
N SER A 11 6.98 -21.53 19.12
CA SER A 11 7.88 -20.68 18.35
C SER A 11 9.21 -20.43 19.08
N GLY A 12 10.16 -19.85 18.38
CA GLY A 12 11.48 -19.49 18.85
C GLY A 12 12.60 -20.39 18.31
N GLU A 13 13.82 -20.12 18.74
CA GLU A 13 14.99 -20.87 18.33
C GLU A 13 15.04 -22.24 19.01
N LYS A 14 15.26 -23.29 18.25
CA LYS A 14 15.33 -24.68 18.70
C LYS A 14 16.52 -25.37 18.08
N THR A 15 17.31 -26.02 18.89
CA THR A 15 18.37 -26.93 18.42
C THR A 15 17.78 -28.34 18.25
N LEU A 16 17.65 -28.76 17.00
CA LEU A 16 17.07 -30.05 16.65
C LEU A 16 18.14 -31.09 16.37
N ARG A 17 17.89 -32.33 16.84
CA ARG A 17 18.74 -33.46 16.52
C ARG A 17 18.48 -33.94 15.10
N LEU A 18 19.56 -34.20 14.34
CA LEU A 18 19.49 -34.76 13.00
C LEU A 18 19.33 -36.29 13.07
N GLN A 19 18.45 -36.81 12.23
CA GLN A 19 18.24 -38.25 12.05
C GLN A 19 18.59 -38.65 10.62
N VAL A 20 19.10 -39.87 10.48
CA VAL A 20 19.36 -40.47 9.15
C VAL A 20 18.33 -41.56 8.91
N ARG A 21 17.67 -41.47 7.73
CA ARG A 21 16.78 -42.52 7.24
C ARG A 21 17.22 -42.91 5.83
N SER A 22 17.53 -44.21 5.66
CA SER A 22 17.76 -44.77 4.32
C SER A 22 16.39 -44.97 3.63
N GLN A 23 16.31 -44.49 2.38
CA GLN A 23 15.17 -44.77 1.48
C GLN A 23 15.47 -45.94 0.54
N SER A 24 16.67 -46.51 0.60
CA SER A 24 17.10 -47.63 -0.25
C SER A 24 17.08 -48.96 0.52
N THR A 25 16.42 -49.95 -0.06
CA THR A 25 16.45 -51.32 0.44
C THR A 25 17.82 -52.01 0.24
N LEU A 26 18.67 -51.41 -0.59
CA LEU A 26 20.02 -51.94 -0.88
C LEU A 26 20.99 -51.66 0.27
N LEU A 27 20.64 -50.80 1.23
CA LEU A 27 21.48 -50.44 2.39
C LEU A 27 21.07 -51.25 3.64
N THR A 28 20.39 -52.41 3.48
CA THR A 28 20.09 -53.29 4.60
C THR A 28 21.36 -53.82 5.23
N GLY A 29 21.53 -53.61 6.55
CA GLY A 29 22.72 -54.01 7.29
C GLY A 29 23.92 -53.04 7.21
N VAL A 30 23.74 -51.88 6.56
CA VAL A 30 24.74 -50.80 6.56
C VAL A 30 24.49 -49.83 7.70
N ALA A 31 25.48 -49.58 8.56
CA ALA A 31 25.39 -48.51 9.54
C ALA A 31 25.69 -47.18 8.85
N VAL A 32 24.76 -46.24 9.02
CA VAL A 32 24.89 -44.86 8.50
C VAL A 32 25.03 -43.93 9.69
N SER A 33 26.07 -43.09 9.68
CA SER A 33 26.30 -42.09 10.73
C SER A 33 26.40 -40.69 10.08
N ILE A 34 26.10 -39.66 10.88
CA ILE A 34 26.35 -38.27 10.50
C ILE A 34 27.79 -37.94 10.89
N ASP A 35 28.57 -37.44 9.94
CA ASP A 35 29.89 -36.91 10.19
C ASP A 35 29.79 -35.45 10.64
N GLY A 36 30.40 -35.11 11.76
CA GLY A 36 30.34 -33.78 12.37
C GLY A 36 29.18 -33.58 13.36
N SER A 37 28.61 -32.38 13.38
CA SER A 37 27.49 -32.04 14.27
C SER A 37 26.21 -32.80 13.88
N ASN A 38 25.57 -33.43 14.86
CA ASN A 38 24.31 -34.09 14.66
C ASN A 38 23.10 -33.23 15.06
N THR A 39 23.30 -31.94 15.17
CA THR A 39 22.26 -30.94 15.49
C THR A 39 22.22 -29.82 14.47
N VAL A 40 21.06 -29.18 14.34
CA VAL A 40 20.83 -27.99 13.54
C VAL A 40 19.98 -27.02 14.35
N ASP A 41 20.34 -25.74 14.29
CA ASP A 41 19.54 -24.68 14.89
C ASP A 41 18.51 -24.22 13.86
N VAL A 42 17.25 -24.15 14.30
CA VAL A 42 16.10 -23.76 13.48
C VAL A 42 15.26 -22.76 14.25
N VAL A 43 14.85 -21.70 13.60
CA VAL A 43 13.94 -20.71 14.15
C VAL A 43 12.52 -21.02 13.65
N PHE A 44 11.59 -21.12 14.59
CA PHE A 44 10.17 -21.30 14.33
C PHE A 44 9.42 -20.02 14.65
N ASP A 45 8.50 -19.64 13.81
CA ASP A 45 7.61 -18.52 14.06
C ASP A 45 6.15 -18.91 13.79
N VAL A 46 5.23 -18.10 14.30
CA VAL A 46 3.79 -18.25 14.06
C VAL A 46 3.44 -17.45 12.82
N VAL A 47 2.73 -18.07 11.89
CA VAL A 47 2.18 -17.37 10.74
C VAL A 47 0.93 -16.61 11.18
N GLU A 48 0.91 -15.32 10.92
CA GLU A 48 -0.19 -14.42 11.23
C GLU A 48 -0.60 -13.64 9.97
N GLU A 49 -1.77 -13.00 10.03
CA GLU A 49 -2.23 -12.05 9.02
C GLU A 49 -2.32 -10.65 9.63
N LYS A 50 -1.89 -9.66 8.87
CA LYS A 50 -1.99 -8.25 9.26
C LYS A 50 -2.54 -7.44 8.09
N THR A 51 -3.64 -6.72 8.33
CA THR A 51 -4.22 -5.79 7.35
C THR A 51 -3.85 -4.36 7.71
N LEU A 52 -3.33 -3.61 6.72
CA LEU A 52 -2.91 -2.23 6.87
C LEU A 52 -3.67 -1.33 5.89
N PRO A 53 -4.03 -0.10 6.31
CA PRO A 53 -4.51 0.91 5.37
C PRO A 53 -3.38 1.37 4.45
N ILE A 54 -3.72 1.64 3.18
CA ILE A 54 -2.80 2.17 2.20
C ILE A 54 -2.88 3.70 2.23
N THR A 55 -1.76 4.36 2.52
CA THR A 55 -1.65 5.81 2.46
C THR A 55 -1.02 6.22 1.13
N VAL A 56 -1.73 7.04 0.35
CA VAL A 56 -1.20 7.59 -0.90
C VAL A 56 -0.42 8.88 -0.61
N THR A 57 0.82 8.94 -1.05
CA THR A 57 1.64 10.16 -1.02
C THR A 57 2.02 10.57 -2.42
N THR A 58 1.92 11.86 -2.70
CA THR A 58 2.25 12.43 -4.00
C THR A 58 3.47 13.33 -3.87
N ASN A 59 4.56 12.97 -4.54
CA ASN A 59 5.81 13.72 -4.50
C ASN A 59 6.11 14.30 -5.88
N TYR A 60 6.56 15.56 -5.91
CA TYR A 60 7.07 16.20 -7.13
C TYR A 60 6.09 16.24 -8.32
N LEU A 61 4.79 16.50 -8.04
CA LEU A 61 3.80 16.68 -9.09
C LEU A 61 3.83 18.11 -9.62
N THR A 62 3.90 18.25 -10.94
CA THR A 62 3.73 19.53 -11.63
C THR A 62 2.36 19.54 -12.32
N ILE A 63 1.51 20.51 -11.97
CA ILE A 63 0.19 20.67 -12.57
C ILE A 63 0.29 21.76 -13.64
N ALA A 64 -0.24 21.49 -14.82
CA ALA A 64 -0.27 22.45 -15.93
C ALA A 64 -1.10 23.71 -15.59
N ASP A 65 -0.72 24.83 -16.19
CA ASP A 65 -1.44 26.09 -16.00
C ASP A 65 -2.93 25.95 -16.39
N GLY A 66 -3.79 26.44 -15.50
CA GLY A 66 -5.25 26.34 -15.69
C GLY A 66 -5.88 25.03 -15.28
N TYR A 67 -5.11 24.14 -14.65
CA TYR A 67 -5.59 22.86 -14.09
C TYR A 67 -5.40 22.78 -12.58
N ILE A 68 -6.05 21.84 -11.95
CA ILE A 68 -5.96 21.58 -10.51
C ILE A 68 -6.01 20.07 -10.24
N LEU A 69 -5.16 19.61 -9.33
CA LEU A 69 -5.30 18.28 -8.73
C LEU A 69 -6.48 18.34 -7.75
N TYR A 70 -7.58 17.67 -8.10
CA TYR A 70 -8.79 17.63 -7.30
C TYR A 70 -8.70 16.62 -6.17
N GLY A 71 -8.07 15.48 -6.43
CA GLY A 71 -7.90 14.40 -5.47
C GLY A 71 -7.12 13.23 -6.03
N THR A 72 -6.92 12.25 -5.16
CA THR A 72 -6.34 10.96 -5.50
C THR A 72 -7.34 9.86 -5.16
N ASP A 73 -7.44 8.86 -6.02
CA ASP A 73 -8.24 7.67 -5.82
C ASP A 73 -7.35 6.43 -5.92
N VAL A 74 -7.61 5.41 -5.13
CA VAL A 74 -6.80 4.21 -5.06
C VAL A 74 -7.68 2.98 -5.29
N SER A 75 -7.20 2.02 -6.05
CA SER A 75 -7.96 0.81 -6.40
C SER A 75 -8.30 -0.08 -5.20
N LYS A 76 -7.48 -0.02 -4.14
CA LYS A 76 -7.70 -0.69 -2.85
C LYS A 76 -7.28 0.22 -1.70
N GLU A 77 -8.09 0.26 -0.65
CA GLU A 77 -7.82 1.07 0.55
C GLU A 77 -6.95 0.35 1.57
N THR A 78 -6.87 -0.98 1.50
CA THR A 78 -6.12 -1.83 2.44
C THR A 78 -5.35 -2.91 1.71
N VAL A 79 -4.29 -3.41 2.36
CA VAL A 79 -3.50 -4.57 1.93
C VAL A 79 -3.38 -5.56 3.08
N THR A 80 -3.46 -6.86 2.77
CA THR A 80 -3.26 -7.94 3.73
C THR A 80 -1.89 -8.57 3.51
N LEU A 81 -1.17 -8.73 4.62
CA LEU A 81 0.13 -9.39 4.74
C LEU A 81 -0.07 -10.71 5.44
N SER A 82 0.57 -11.78 4.98
CA SER A 82 0.59 -13.09 5.65
C SER A 82 2.01 -13.58 5.80
N GLY A 83 2.47 -13.81 7.03
CA GLY A 83 3.85 -14.17 7.28
C GLY A 83 4.20 -14.34 8.76
N PRO A 84 5.51 -14.47 9.07
CA PRO A 84 5.97 -14.62 10.43
C PRO A 84 5.58 -13.44 11.32
N SER A 85 5.11 -13.74 12.53
CA SER A 85 4.67 -12.71 13.48
C SER A 85 5.79 -11.71 13.83
N THR A 86 7.04 -12.16 13.83
CA THR A 86 8.22 -11.31 14.06
C THR A 86 8.44 -10.29 12.93
N GLU A 87 8.21 -10.65 11.65
CA GLU A 87 8.27 -9.71 10.52
C GLU A 87 7.08 -8.75 10.58
N LEU A 88 5.87 -9.27 10.75
CA LEU A 88 4.64 -8.47 10.76
C LEU A 88 4.59 -7.46 11.91
N SER A 89 5.19 -7.78 13.06
CA SER A 89 5.26 -6.87 14.21
C SER A 89 6.09 -5.61 13.96
N GLN A 90 7.02 -5.64 13.01
CA GLN A 90 7.87 -4.51 12.66
C GLN A 90 7.17 -3.48 11.77
N VAL A 91 6.13 -3.89 11.05
CA VAL A 91 5.43 -3.05 10.08
C VAL A 91 4.34 -2.24 10.76
N GLU A 92 4.36 -0.91 10.56
CA GLU A 92 3.35 -0.01 11.13
C GLU A 92 2.51 0.65 10.04
N THR A 93 3.13 1.02 8.91
CA THR A 93 2.44 1.74 7.83
C THR A 93 2.73 1.14 6.46
N CYS A 94 1.73 1.29 5.57
CA CYS A 94 1.84 0.99 4.14
C CYS A 94 1.59 2.26 3.33
N THR A 95 2.48 2.54 2.38
CA THR A 95 2.43 3.77 1.56
C THR A 95 2.57 3.43 0.08
N ALA A 96 1.72 4.05 -0.74
CA ALA A 96 1.84 4.12 -2.19
C ALA A 96 2.41 5.50 -2.57
N GLU A 97 3.67 5.55 -2.97
CA GLU A 97 4.35 6.79 -3.33
C GLU A 97 4.24 7.06 -4.83
N VAL A 98 3.41 8.03 -5.20
CA VAL A 98 3.19 8.41 -6.58
C VAL A 98 4.17 9.49 -7.01
N THR A 99 4.90 9.22 -8.09
CA THR A 99 5.76 10.20 -8.78
C THR A 99 5.32 10.31 -10.23
N TYR A 100 5.29 11.54 -10.75
CA TYR A 100 4.98 11.80 -12.15
C TYR A 100 5.95 12.84 -12.72
N SER A 101 6.62 12.52 -13.82
CA SER A 101 7.71 13.32 -14.37
C SER A 101 7.28 14.36 -15.41
N GLY A 102 5.98 14.47 -15.70
CA GLY A 102 5.42 15.42 -16.66
C GLY A 102 4.56 16.50 -16.03
N GLU A 103 4.02 17.38 -16.85
CA GLU A 103 2.94 18.28 -16.45
C GLU A 103 1.59 17.55 -16.56
N LEU A 104 0.79 17.63 -15.50
CA LEU A 104 -0.53 17.03 -15.43
C LEU A 104 -1.58 18.01 -15.98
N ASP A 105 -2.10 17.73 -17.17
CA ASP A 105 -3.20 18.45 -17.84
C ASP A 105 -4.49 17.63 -17.95
N SER A 106 -4.44 16.39 -17.49
CA SER A 106 -5.54 15.41 -17.49
C SER A 106 -5.36 14.40 -16.38
N SER A 107 -6.43 13.71 -16.01
CA SER A 107 -6.37 12.62 -15.02
C SER A 107 -5.54 11.47 -15.56
N VAL A 108 -4.73 10.88 -14.67
CA VAL A 108 -3.85 9.75 -15.00
C VAL A 108 -3.93 8.67 -13.93
N THR A 109 -3.91 7.42 -14.34
CA THR A 109 -3.83 6.25 -13.44
C THR A 109 -2.45 5.62 -13.56
N LEU A 110 -1.81 5.39 -12.41
CA LEU A 110 -0.45 4.86 -12.31
C LEU A 110 -0.43 3.65 -11.40
N ALA A 111 0.12 2.54 -11.89
CA ALA A 111 0.42 1.39 -11.06
C ALA A 111 1.59 1.75 -10.11
N THR A 112 1.30 1.77 -8.82
CA THR A 112 2.21 2.27 -7.78
C THR A 112 2.57 1.14 -6.83
N PRO A 113 3.86 0.83 -6.65
CA PRO A 113 4.29 -0.20 -5.71
C PRO A 113 4.00 0.21 -4.27
N LEU A 114 3.64 -0.78 -3.46
CA LEU A 114 3.45 -0.61 -2.02
C LEU A 114 4.79 -0.69 -1.30
N ARG A 115 5.01 0.23 -0.35
CA ARG A 115 6.16 0.27 0.53
C ARG A 115 5.71 0.21 1.98
N PHE A 116 6.45 -0.50 2.79
CA PHE A 116 6.12 -0.76 4.18
C PHE A 116 7.18 -0.16 5.09
N TYR A 117 6.73 0.44 6.19
CA TYR A 117 7.62 1.14 7.10
C TYR A 117 7.36 0.76 8.55
N THR A 118 8.42 0.81 9.35
CA THR A 118 8.34 0.73 10.80
C THR A 118 7.77 2.02 11.38
N SER A 119 7.44 2.02 12.68
CA SER A 119 7.06 3.24 13.43
C SER A 119 8.14 4.33 13.42
N GLY A 120 9.40 3.96 13.20
CA GLY A 120 10.52 4.89 13.06
C GLY A 120 10.75 5.40 11.63
N GLY A 121 9.92 5.01 10.65
CA GLY A 121 10.03 5.42 9.24
C GLY A 121 11.12 4.69 8.45
N THR A 122 11.63 3.56 8.96
CA THR A 122 12.57 2.71 8.20
C THR A 122 11.80 1.76 7.32
N GLU A 123 12.18 1.66 6.05
CA GLU A 123 11.56 0.73 5.09
C GLU A 123 11.82 -0.73 5.50
N VAL A 124 10.76 -1.55 5.47
CA VAL A 124 10.79 -2.97 5.80
C VAL A 124 10.81 -3.78 4.51
N ASN A 125 11.78 -4.68 4.39
CA ASN A 125 11.84 -5.67 3.33
C ASN A 125 11.53 -7.05 3.91
N PHE A 126 10.59 -7.75 3.31
CA PHE A 126 10.14 -9.06 3.76
C PHE A 126 10.99 -10.17 3.15
N GLU A 127 11.29 -11.20 3.94
CA GLU A 127 11.94 -12.43 3.48
C GLU A 127 10.95 -13.59 3.37
N TYR A 128 9.99 -13.65 4.31
CA TYR A 128 9.04 -14.77 4.42
C TYR A 128 7.57 -14.32 4.40
N THR A 129 7.30 -13.02 4.33
CA THR A 129 5.93 -12.49 4.30
C THR A 129 5.42 -12.40 2.86
N GLU A 130 4.24 -12.96 2.64
CA GLU A 130 3.51 -12.86 1.39
C GLU A 130 2.57 -11.64 1.41
N LEU A 131 2.53 -10.93 0.30
CA LEU A 131 1.64 -9.79 0.09
C LEU A 131 0.45 -10.23 -0.76
N GLU A 132 -0.77 -9.86 -0.37
CA GLU A 132 -1.95 -10.04 -1.20
C GLU A 132 -1.77 -9.32 -2.55
N GLU A 133 -1.24 -8.09 -2.50
CA GLU A 133 -0.84 -7.31 -3.67
C GLU A 133 0.44 -6.54 -3.39
N SER A 134 1.31 -6.45 -4.39
CA SER A 134 2.57 -5.69 -4.31
C SER A 134 2.46 -4.27 -4.87
N SER A 135 1.37 -3.95 -5.57
CA SER A 135 1.10 -2.63 -6.17
C SER A 135 -0.39 -2.35 -6.23
N VAL A 136 -0.74 -1.07 -6.26
CA VAL A 136 -2.10 -0.59 -6.45
C VAL A 136 -2.15 0.45 -7.55
N ASP A 137 -3.30 0.57 -8.21
CA ASP A 137 -3.54 1.64 -9.17
C ASP A 137 -3.97 2.89 -8.42
N VAL A 138 -3.23 3.98 -8.61
CA VAL A 138 -3.54 5.31 -8.06
C VAL A 138 -3.94 6.23 -9.21
N THR A 139 -5.14 6.79 -9.13
CA THR A 139 -5.65 7.76 -10.09
C THR A 139 -5.49 9.17 -9.53
N LEU A 140 -4.72 10.00 -10.23
CA LEU A 140 -4.63 11.43 -9.98
C LEU A 140 -5.76 12.13 -10.74
N GLN A 141 -6.71 12.70 -10.02
CA GLN A 141 -7.87 13.37 -10.61
C GLN A 141 -7.52 14.84 -10.90
N VAL A 142 -7.37 15.18 -12.17
CA VAL A 142 -6.98 16.52 -12.62
C VAL A 142 -8.12 17.16 -13.41
N TYR A 143 -8.53 18.35 -13.00
CA TYR A 143 -9.62 19.09 -13.64
C TYR A 143 -9.14 20.44 -14.17
N LYS A 144 -9.71 20.84 -15.30
CA LYS A 144 -9.48 22.16 -15.88
C LYS A 144 -10.26 23.21 -15.08
N MET A 145 -9.59 24.27 -14.68
CA MET A 145 -10.25 25.42 -14.05
C MET A 145 -10.97 26.26 -15.11
N ALA A 146 -12.18 26.69 -14.79
CA ALA A 146 -12.93 27.63 -15.60
C ALA A 146 -13.41 28.78 -14.73
N THR A 147 -13.32 30.00 -15.23
CA THR A 147 -13.88 31.18 -14.59
C THR A 147 -15.21 31.51 -15.26
N LEU A 148 -16.29 31.45 -14.51
CA LEU A 148 -17.63 31.74 -15.00
C LEU A 148 -18.10 33.08 -14.46
N PRO A 149 -18.67 33.96 -15.31
CA PRO A 149 -19.32 35.16 -14.84
C PRO A 149 -20.59 34.83 -14.05
N VAL A 150 -20.84 35.57 -13.01
CA VAL A 150 -22.09 35.48 -12.27
C VAL A 150 -23.07 36.51 -12.84
N ASN A 151 -24.16 36.03 -13.43
CA ASN A 151 -25.24 36.88 -13.91
C ASN A 151 -26.40 36.83 -12.92
N VAL A 152 -27.01 37.99 -12.69
CA VAL A 152 -28.22 38.10 -11.90
C VAL A 152 -29.42 38.08 -12.82
N SER A 153 -30.41 37.25 -12.51
CA SER A 153 -31.70 37.28 -13.16
C SER A 153 -32.79 37.36 -12.08
N PHE A 154 -33.77 38.24 -12.33
CA PHE A 154 -34.92 38.44 -11.44
C PHE A 154 -36.08 37.54 -11.86
N ILE A 155 -36.37 36.50 -11.08
CA ILE A 155 -37.45 35.58 -11.31
C ILE A 155 -38.68 36.01 -10.48
N ASN A 156 -39.88 35.83 -11.04
CA ASN A 156 -41.16 36.25 -10.39
C ASN A 156 -41.25 37.76 -10.10
N ALA A 157 -40.55 38.59 -10.87
CA ALA A 157 -40.68 40.03 -10.75
C ALA A 157 -42.08 40.50 -11.14
N PRO A 158 -42.60 41.60 -10.54
CA PRO A 158 -43.87 42.23 -10.96
C PRO A 158 -43.83 42.60 -12.46
N ARG A 159 -45.02 42.76 -13.08
CA ARG A 159 -45.13 43.06 -14.51
C ARG A 159 -44.55 44.42 -14.90
N ASP A 160 -44.49 45.35 -13.96
CA ASP A 160 -43.95 46.70 -14.06
C ASP A 160 -42.51 46.84 -13.53
N PHE A 161 -41.87 45.71 -13.29
CA PHE A 161 -40.49 45.68 -12.81
C PHE A 161 -39.52 46.12 -13.91
N ASP A 162 -38.76 47.16 -13.63
CA ASP A 162 -37.71 47.68 -14.50
C ASP A 162 -36.33 47.47 -13.87
N GLU A 163 -35.58 46.50 -14.40
CA GLU A 163 -34.24 46.17 -13.92
C GLU A 163 -33.27 47.33 -14.10
N SER A 164 -33.51 48.21 -15.08
CA SER A 164 -32.58 49.31 -15.40
C SER A 164 -32.49 50.38 -14.31
N VAL A 165 -33.50 50.45 -13.43
CA VAL A 165 -33.53 51.42 -12.31
C VAL A 165 -32.89 50.85 -11.02
N LEU A 166 -32.46 49.57 -11.03
CA LEU A 166 -31.87 48.94 -9.90
C LEU A 166 -30.31 49.07 -9.95
N VAL A 167 -29.76 49.46 -8.79
CA VAL A 167 -28.31 49.39 -8.57
C VAL A 167 -28.08 48.26 -7.58
N TYR A 168 -27.34 47.25 -8.02
CA TYR A 168 -26.90 46.15 -7.18
C TYR A 168 -25.43 45.86 -7.31
N GLU A 169 -24.83 45.38 -6.24
CA GLU A 169 -23.46 44.95 -6.22
C GLU A 169 -23.37 43.46 -5.83
N LEU A 170 -22.62 42.69 -6.60
CA LEU A 170 -22.36 41.30 -6.30
C LEU A 170 -21.14 41.19 -5.39
N SER A 171 -21.25 40.46 -4.29
CA SER A 171 -20.10 40.13 -3.42
C SER A 171 -19.02 39.31 -4.15
N ARG A 172 -19.43 38.58 -5.22
CA ARG A 172 -18.55 37.89 -6.17
C ARG A 172 -19.04 38.08 -7.58
N LYS A 173 -18.18 38.55 -8.47
CA LYS A 173 -18.50 38.76 -9.90
C LYS A 173 -18.16 37.57 -10.78
N GLN A 174 -17.35 36.63 -10.25
CA GLN A 174 -16.90 35.44 -10.95
C GLN A 174 -16.77 34.28 -9.96
N LEU A 175 -16.98 33.07 -10.45
CA LEU A 175 -16.71 31.81 -9.75
C LEU A 175 -15.53 31.10 -10.46
N LYS A 176 -14.65 30.55 -9.66
CA LYS A 176 -13.47 29.81 -10.10
C LYS A 176 -13.59 28.37 -9.69
#